data_9a2ffecf160f250ab199efcee78492a0
#
_entry.id   9a2ffecf160f250ab199efcee78492a0
#
_cell.length_a   1.000
_cell.length_b   1.000
_cell.length_c   1.000
_cell.angle_alpha   90.00
_cell.angle_beta   90.00
_cell.angle_gamma   90.00
#
_symmetry.space_group_name_H-M   'P 1'
#
loop_
_entity.id
_entity.type
_entity.pdbx_description
1 polymer ?
#
loop_
_entity_poly.entity_id
_entity_poly.type
_entity_poly.pdbx_seq_one_letter_code
_entity_poly.pdbx_strand_id
1 'polypeptide(L)'
;ACFLGDTPEAMLAFSRALPTHIPRIALVDFNNDTIADSLATCKAMFFEYDRLLSEGKADEAERYRLFGVRLDTSGSLRDVSVAPLGDPDLDLGVTPRLVFLARQALDSAWEEWNLPESKQAAAREYCQQVKIVVSGGFNPEKIRRFENLDVPVDIFGVGSSLFDYHGETVTDFTADVVRVKIHDEWVDMAKVGRAPSPNPDLKRVF
;
A
#
# COMPACT_ATOMS: atom_id res chain seq x y z
N ALA A 1 -4.24 0.73 -11.35
CA ALA A 1 -5.14 1.03 -12.46
C ALA A 1 -5.23 -0.11 -13.48
N CYS A 2 -4.10 -0.62 -14.04
CA CYS A 2 -4.12 -1.70 -15.05
C CYS A 2 -4.74 -3.02 -14.58
N PHE A 3 -4.83 -3.23 -13.28
CA PHE A 3 -5.49 -4.37 -12.64
C PHE A 3 -6.87 -3.99 -12.06
N LEU A 4 -7.48 -2.89 -12.53
CA LEU A 4 -8.81 -2.43 -12.14
C LEU A 4 -9.01 -2.28 -10.61
N GLY A 5 -7.94 -1.91 -9.90
CA GLY A 5 -7.97 -1.77 -8.44
C GLY A 5 -7.74 -3.07 -7.66
N ASP A 6 -7.47 -4.18 -8.36
CA ASP A 6 -7.09 -5.45 -7.71
C ASP A 6 -5.62 -5.40 -7.29
N THR A 7 -5.37 -4.94 -6.07
CA THR A 7 -4.03 -4.83 -5.48
C THR A 7 -3.37 -6.20 -5.29
N PRO A 8 -4.06 -7.25 -4.82
CA PRO A 8 -3.54 -8.61 -4.78
C PRO A 8 -3.02 -9.11 -6.13
N GLU A 9 -3.82 -9.04 -7.20
CA GLU A 9 -3.38 -9.51 -8.52
C GLU A 9 -2.22 -8.68 -9.09
N ALA A 10 -2.22 -7.37 -8.86
CA ALA A 10 -1.09 -6.51 -9.22
C ALA A 10 0.21 -6.99 -8.54
N MET A 11 0.16 -7.34 -7.25
CA MET A 11 1.33 -7.85 -6.52
C MET A 11 1.75 -9.25 -6.95
N LEU A 12 0.81 -10.14 -7.24
CA LEU A 12 1.12 -11.45 -7.81
C LEU A 12 1.80 -11.33 -9.18
N ALA A 13 1.29 -10.45 -10.05
CA ALA A 13 1.89 -10.17 -11.36
C ALA A 13 3.30 -9.57 -11.23
N PHE A 14 3.47 -8.62 -10.31
CA PHE A 14 4.77 -8.03 -9.99
C PHE A 14 5.76 -9.10 -9.51
N SER A 15 5.32 -10.01 -8.65
CA SER A 15 6.13 -11.09 -8.10
C SER A 15 6.57 -12.11 -9.15
N ARG A 16 5.69 -12.40 -10.12
CA ARG A 16 6.03 -13.26 -11.28
C ARG A 16 7.09 -12.61 -12.18
N ALA A 17 6.99 -11.30 -12.40
CA ALA A 17 7.81 -10.60 -13.38
C ALA A 17 9.21 -10.22 -12.88
N LEU A 18 9.37 -9.95 -11.57
CA LEU A 18 10.60 -9.37 -11.03
C LEU A 18 11.44 -10.37 -10.23
N PRO A 19 12.78 -10.20 -10.22
CA PRO A 19 13.68 -11.05 -9.45
C PRO A 19 13.51 -10.85 -7.94
N THR A 20 13.94 -11.83 -7.14
CA THR A 20 13.74 -11.90 -5.68
C THR A 20 14.40 -10.77 -4.89
N HIS A 21 15.48 -10.18 -5.40
CA HIS A 21 16.17 -9.08 -4.71
C HIS A 21 15.38 -7.74 -4.72
N ILE A 22 14.32 -7.66 -5.51
CA ILE A 22 13.41 -6.50 -5.49
C ILE A 22 12.35 -6.72 -4.39
N PRO A 23 12.28 -5.89 -3.34
CA PRO A 23 11.29 -6.07 -2.28
C PRO A 23 9.84 -5.96 -2.80
N ARG A 24 8.98 -6.84 -2.30
CA ARG A 24 7.53 -6.83 -2.59
C ARG A 24 6.84 -5.89 -1.61
N ILE A 25 6.71 -4.63 -2.01
CA ILE A 25 6.00 -3.60 -1.23
C ILE A 25 4.70 -3.26 -1.97
N ALA A 26 3.58 -3.58 -1.37
CA ALA A 26 2.26 -3.29 -1.93
C ALA A 26 1.80 -1.89 -1.55
N LEU A 27 1.45 -1.05 -2.52
CA LEU A 27 0.75 0.22 -2.30
C LEU A 27 -0.75 -0.09 -2.13
N VAL A 28 -1.30 0.18 -0.94
CA VAL A 28 -2.60 -0.38 -0.51
C VAL A 28 -3.69 0.69 -0.30
N ASP A 29 -3.54 1.85 -0.93
CA ASP A 29 -4.49 2.96 -0.78
C ASP A 29 -5.29 3.28 -2.05
N PHE A 30 -5.22 2.41 -3.07
CA PHE A 30 -5.89 2.64 -4.34
C PHE A 30 -7.42 2.73 -4.16
N ASN A 31 -7.98 1.84 -3.35
CA ASN A 31 -9.41 1.76 -3.07
C ASN A 31 -9.84 2.62 -1.86
N ASN A 32 -8.92 3.35 -1.25
CA ASN A 32 -9.12 4.09 0.01
C ASN A 32 -9.59 3.18 1.17
N ASP A 33 -9.24 1.90 1.10
CA ASP A 33 -9.46 0.88 2.14
C ASP A 33 -8.14 0.14 2.38
N THR A 34 -7.25 0.82 3.07
CA THR A 34 -5.89 0.34 3.34
C THR A 34 -5.88 -1.01 4.04
N ILE A 35 -6.82 -1.26 4.95
CA ILE A 35 -6.87 -2.51 5.70
C ILE A 35 -7.32 -3.65 4.80
N ALA A 36 -8.41 -3.51 4.06
CA ALA A 36 -8.91 -4.55 3.17
C ALA A 36 -7.87 -4.91 2.09
N ASP A 37 -7.26 -3.92 1.44
CA ASP A 37 -6.23 -4.14 0.42
C ASP A 37 -4.97 -4.81 1.01
N SER A 38 -4.55 -4.42 2.23
CA SER A 38 -3.42 -5.06 2.93
C SER A 38 -3.68 -6.53 3.24
N LEU A 39 -4.85 -6.85 3.81
CA LEU A 39 -5.23 -8.21 4.19
C LEU A 39 -5.38 -9.11 2.98
N ALA A 40 -6.06 -8.62 1.94
CA ALA A 40 -6.26 -9.37 0.69
C ALA A 40 -4.92 -9.66 0.00
N THR A 41 -4.02 -8.66 -0.05
CA THR A 41 -2.68 -8.82 -0.63
C THR A 41 -1.83 -9.79 0.17
N CYS A 42 -1.78 -9.64 1.50
CA CYS A 42 -1.04 -10.54 2.39
C CYS A 42 -1.50 -11.99 2.22
N LYS A 43 -2.82 -12.20 2.19
CA LYS A 43 -3.42 -13.52 1.96
C LYS A 43 -3.02 -14.12 0.61
N ALA A 44 -3.19 -13.38 -0.49
CA ALA A 44 -2.89 -13.87 -1.83
C ALA A 44 -1.39 -14.24 -1.97
N MET A 45 -0.51 -13.41 -1.45
CA MET A 45 0.93 -13.63 -1.48
C MET A 45 1.33 -14.84 -0.63
N PHE A 46 0.75 -14.99 0.58
CA PHE A 46 1.02 -16.15 1.43
C PHE A 46 0.56 -17.46 0.79
N PHE A 47 -0.62 -17.51 0.21
CA PHE A 47 -1.13 -18.76 -0.38
C PHE A 47 -0.28 -19.22 -1.56
N GLU A 48 0.24 -18.30 -2.37
CA GLU A 48 1.15 -18.65 -3.47
C GLU A 48 2.53 -19.08 -2.94
N TYR A 49 3.05 -18.39 -1.91
CA TYR A 49 4.26 -18.75 -1.20
C TYR A 49 4.17 -20.18 -0.63
N ASP A 50 3.12 -20.48 0.14
CA ASP A 50 2.90 -21.79 0.76
C ASP A 50 2.67 -22.90 -0.27
N ARG A 51 1.97 -22.63 -1.36
CA ARG A 51 1.77 -23.56 -2.46
C ARG A 51 3.11 -24.00 -3.07
N LEU A 52 3.96 -23.03 -3.38
CA LEU A 52 5.28 -23.29 -3.98
C LEU A 52 6.21 -24.02 -3.02
N LEU A 53 6.19 -23.69 -1.74
CA LEU A 53 6.93 -24.45 -0.72
C LEU A 53 6.46 -25.91 -0.64
N SER A 54 5.15 -26.14 -0.69
CA SER A 54 4.56 -27.48 -0.68
C SER A 54 4.94 -28.32 -1.91
N GLU A 55 5.25 -27.65 -3.04
CA GLU A 55 5.76 -28.25 -4.27
C GLU A 55 7.29 -28.44 -4.28
N GLY A 56 7.98 -28.05 -3.19
CA GLY A 56 9.45 -28.12 -3.11
C GLY A 56 10.20 -27.04 -3.90
N LYS A 57 9.50 -25.96 -4.30
CA LYS A 57 10.02 -24.85 -5.12
C LYS A 57 10.38 -23.64 -4.25
N ALA A 58 11.27 -23.85 -3.27
CA ALA A 58 11.61 -22.82 -2.29
C ALA A 58 12.13 -21.51 -2.89
N ASP A 59 13.00 -21.58 -3.91
CA ASP A 59 13.55 -20.40 -4.57
C ASP A 59 12.47 -19.59 -5.32
N GLU A 60 11.48 -20.27 -5.89
CA GLU A 60 10.34 -19.59 -6.54
C GLU A 60 9.40 -18.99 -5.50
N ALA A 61 9.20 -19.67 -4.36
CA ALA A 61 8.36 -19.19 -3.28
C ALA A 61 8.84 -17.84 -2.73
N GLU A 62 10.15 -17.62 -2.63
CA GLU A 62 10.72 -16.36 -2.14
C GLU A 62 10.28 -15.12 -2.97
N ARG A 63 9.84 -15.31 -4.21
CA ARG A 63 9.24 -14.23 -5.01
C ARG A 63 7.95 -13.68 -4.42
N TYR A 64 7.26 -14.50 -3.62
CA TYR A 64 5.95 -14.20 -3.03
C TYR A 64 6.05 -13.88 -1.54
N ARG A 65 7.25 -13.66 -1.02
CA ARG A 65 7.43 -13.10 0.33
C ARG A 65 7.08 -11.62 0.30
N LEU A 66 5.93 -11.27 0.85
CA LEU A 66 5.51 -9.88 0.97
C LEU A 66 6.43 -9.16 1.96
N PHE A 67 7.24 -8.24 1.46
CA PHE A 67 8.15 -7.46 2.32
C PHE A 67 7.38 -6.46 3.16
N GLY A 68 6.40 -5.77 2.58
CA GLY A 68 5.64 -4.79 3.30
C GLY A 68 4.43 -4.24 2.55
N VAL A 69 3.62 -3.49 3.28
CA VAL A 69 2.54 -2.67 2.74
C VAL A 69 2.90 -1.20 2.88
N ARG A 70 2.61 -0.41 1.85
CA ARG A 70 2.86 1.03 1.85
C ARG A 70 1.53 1.78 1.94
N LEU A 71 1.37 2.51 3.02
CA LEU A 71 0.26 3.40 3.28
C LEU A 71 0.60 4.78 2.70
N ASP A 72 -0.26 5.29 1.81
CA ASP A 72 -0.08 6.58 1.13
C ASP A 72 -1.42 7.31 0.93
N THR A 73 -2.32 7.16 1.90
CA THR A 73 -3.64 7.83 1.90
C THR A 73 -3.44 9.33 1.77
N SER A 74 -4.17 9.94 0.82
CA SER A 74 -4.09 11.39 0.58
C SER A 74 -4.44 12.18 1.85
N GLY A 75 -3.70 13.25 2.13
CA GLY A 75 -3.97 14.14 3.26
C GLY A 75 -5.34 14.83 3.24
N SER A 76 -6.07 14.74 2.13
CA SER A 76 -7.44 15.24 2.00
C SER A 76 -8.51 14.15 2.17
N LEU A 77 -8.12 12.89 2.35
CA LEU A 77 -9.03 11.76 2.47
C LEU A 77 -8.90 11.09 3.84
N ARG A 78 -10.03 10.64 4.37
CA ARG A 78 -10.07 9.68 5.46
C ARG A 78 -10.17 8.27 4.87
N ASP A 79 -9.28 7.39 5.31
CA ASP A 79 -9.39 5.97 4.98
C ASP A 79 -10.69 5.40 5.59
N VAL A 80 -11.38 4.52 4.84
CA VAL A 80 -12.68 3.99 5.28
C VAL A 80 -12.57 3.16 6.56
N SER A 81 -11.42 2.56 6.83
CA SER A 81 -11.15 1.77 8.03
C SER A 81 -10.95 2.62 9.29
N VAL A 82 -10.73 3.93 9.15
CA VAL A 82 -10.57 4.86 10.27
C VAL A 82 -11.92 5.44 10.66
N ALA A 83 -12.41 5.15 11.86
CA ALA A 83 -13.64 5.75 12.37
C ALA A 83 -13.49 7.28 12.50
N PRO A 84 -14.46 8.09 12.04
CA PRO A 84 -14.35 9.56 12.11
C PRO A 84 -14.42 10.06 13.55
N LEU A 85 -13.53 10.99 13.89
CA LEU A 85 -13.56 11.74 15.15
C LEU A 85 -13.96 13.21 14.92
N GLY A 86 -13.98 13.66 13.66
CA GLY A 86 -14.26 15.03 13.29
C GLY A 86 -13.05 15.96 13.42
N ASP A 87 -11.87 15.42 13.60
CA ASP A 87 -10.60 16.14 13.66
C ASP A 87 -9.74 15.76 12.43
N PRO A 88 -9.49 16.69 11.51
CA PRO A 88 -8.67 16.40 10.32
C PRO A 88 -7.29 15.82 10.64
N ASP A 89 -6.63 16.26 11.71
CA ASP A 89 -5.30 15.79 12.09
C ASP A 89 -5.30 14.34 12.61
N LEU A 90 -6.47 13.84 13.02
CA LEU A 90 -6.65 12.47 13.51
C LEU A 90 -7.29 11.56 12.47
N ASP A 91 -8.00 12.12 11.50
CA ASP A 91 -8.83 11.38 10.56
C ASP A 91 -8.24 11.29 9.14
N LEU A 92 -7.52 12.36 8.68
CA LEU A 92 -7.14 12.47 7.28
C LEU A 92 -5.69 12.03 7.01
N GLY A 93 -5.50 11.39 5.86
CA GLY A 93 -4.19 10.93 5.41
C GLY A 93 -3.65 9.74 6.20
N VAL A 94 -2.34 9.55 6.14
CA VAL A 94 -1.66 8.52 6.93
C VAL A 94 -1.48 9.04 8.35
N THR A 95 -2.34 8.56 9.26
CA THR A 95 -2.35 8.91 10.69
C THR A 95 -1.78 7.78 11.54
N PRO A 96 -1.34 8.05 12.79
CA PRO A 96 -0.99 7.00 13.75
C PRO A 96 -2.09 5.94 13.91
N ARG A 97 -3.37 6.36 13.94
CA ARG A 97 -4.52 5.46 14.08
C ARG A 97 -4.60 4.45 12.93
N LEU A 98 -4.44 4.91 11.69
CA LEU A 98 -4.45 4.04 10.52
C LEU A 98 -3.32 3.00 10.61
N VAL A 99 -2.12 3.41 11.03
CA VAL A 99 -0.96 2.50 11.15
C VAL A 99 -1.17 1.46 12.23
N PHE A 100 -1.69 1.84 13.40
CA PHE A 100 -2.03 0.88 14.46
C PHE A 100 -3.08 -0.14 14.00
N LEU A 101 -4.13 0.32 13.29
CA LEU A 101 -5.14 -0.57 12.72
C LEU A 101 -4.53 -1.53 11.69
N ALA A 102 -3.65 -1.04 10.81
CA ALA A 102 -2.98 -1.87 9.82
C ALA A 102 -2.09 -2.95 10.47
N ARG A 103 -1.32 -2.57 11.51
CA ARG A 103 -0.48 -3.54 12.22
C ARG A 103 -1.31 -4.60 12.93
N GLN A 104 -2.34 -4.18 13.66
CA GLN A 104 -3.24 -5.10 14.35
C GLN A 104 -3.93 -6.07 13.37
N ALA A 105 -4.44 -5.55 12.25
CA ALA A 105 -5.10 -6.36 11.25
C ALA A 105 -4.15 -7.37 10.60
N LEU A 106 -2.92 -6.96 10.24
CA LEU A 106 -1.91 -7.86 9.69
C LEU A 106 -1.49 -8.95 10.67
N ASP A 107 -1.28 -8.62 11.95
CA ASP A 107 -0.85 -9.60 12.97
C ASP A 107 -1.85 -10.72 13.19
N SER A 108 -3.15 -10.44 13.03
CA SER A 108 -4.25 -11.41 13.20
C SER A 108 -4.81 -11.98 11.88
N ALA A 109 -4.34 -11.51 10.73
CA ALA A 109 -4.92 -11.86 9.42
C ALA A 109 -5.03 -13.38 9.18
N TRP A 110 -4.03 -14.14 9.60
CA TRP A 110 -3.95 -15.58 9.42
C TRP A 110 -5.09 -16.35 10.11
N GLU A 111 -5.69 -15.82 11.16
CA GLU A 111 -6.76 -16.44 11.94
C GLU A 111 -8.03 -16.70 11.10
N GLU A 112 -8.27 -15.82 10.10
CA GLU A 112 -9.43 -15.91 9.22
C GLU A 112 -9.19 -16.78 7.97
N TRP A 113 -7.99 -17.35 7.79
CA TRP A 113 -7.66 -18.06 6.56
C TRP A 113 -8.09 -19.52 6.54
N ASN A 114 -8.67 -20.04 7.63
CA ASN A 114 -9.13 -21.43 7.76
C ASN A 114 -8.05 -22.47 7.42
N LEU A 115 -6.81 -22.22 7.86
CA LEU A 115 -5.68 -23.07 7.58
C LEU A 115 -5.63 -24.29 8.51
N PRO A 116 -5.13 -25.45 8.02
CA PRO A 116 -4.80 -26.59 8.88
C PRO A 116 -3.83 -26.15 10.00
N GLU A 117 -3.94 -26.78 11.17
CA GLU A 117 -3.10 -26.47 12.35
C GLU A 117 -1.61 -26.47 12.01
N SER A 118 -1.16 -27.40 11.17
CA SER A 118 0.24 -27.53 10.73
C SER A 118 0.77 -26.32 9.95
N LYS A 119 -0.11 -25.46 9.40
CA LYS A 119 0.25 -24.26 8.62
C LYS A 119 0.05 -22.96 9.38
N GLN A 120 -0.66 -22.97 10.49
CA GLN A 120 -1.00 -21.74 11.23
C GLN A 120 0.22 -20.99 11.75
N ALA A 121 1.21 -21.72 12.28
CA ALA A 121 2.45 -21.11 12.79
C ALA A 121 3.21 -20.36 11.67
N ALA A 122 3.34 -20.97 10.50
CA ALA A 122 4.01 -20.35 9.35
C ALA A 122 3.23 -19.14 8.81
N ALA A 123 1.89 -19.23 8.77
CA ALA A 123 1.04 -18.13 8.35
C ALA A 123 1.13 -16.95 9.32
N ARG A 124 1.11 -17.21 10.62
CA ARG A 124 1.29 -16.19 11.65
C ARG A 124 2.63 -15.48 11.50
N GLU A 125 3.72 -16.25 11.39
CA GLU A 125 5.06 -15.68 11.20
C GLU A 125 5.12 -14.83 9.92
N TYR A 126 4.54 -15.32 8.82
CA TYR A 126 4.48 -14.58 7.56
C TYR A 126 3.78 -13.23 7.74
N CYS A 127 2.60 -13.19 8.37
CA CYS A 127 1.85 -11.96 8.64
C CYS A 127 2.62 -10.97 9.52
N GLN A 128 3.26 -11.46 10.57
CA GLN A 128 4.00 -10.63 11.52
C GLN A 128 5.29 -10.04 10.95
N GLN A 129 5.86 -10.67 9.91
CA GLN A 129 7.05 -10.15 9.23
C GLN A 129 6.75 -9.04 8.21
N VAL A 130 5.49 -8.86 7.80
CA VAL A 130 5.10 -7.81 6.86
C VAL A 130 5.39 -6.44 7.45
N LYS A 131 6.25 -5.68 6.78
CA LYS A 131 6.67 -4.34 7.19
C LYS A 131 5.59 -3.30 6.88
N ILE A 132 5.55 -2.24 7.69
CA ILE A 132 4.71 -1.08 7.41
C ILE A 132 5.58 0.07 6.91
N VAL A 133 5.36 0.45 5.66
CA VAL A 133 5.96 1.60 5.01
C VAL A 133 4.92 2.72 4.99
N VAL A 134 5.29 3.91 5.42
CA VAL A 134 4.40 5.08 5.38
C VAL A 134 4.97 6.16 4.47
N SER A 135 4.09 6.83 3.72
CA SER A 135 4.43 7.96 2.86
C SER A 135 3.27 8.97 2.85
N GLY A 136 3.34 10.00 2.02
CA GLY A 136 2.32 11.06 1.99
C GLY A 136 2.63 12.20 2.96
N GLY A 137 3.50 13.12 2.53
CA GLY A 137 3.81 14.36 3.23
C GLY A 137 4.55 14.19 4.55
N PHE A 138 5.36 13.13 4.69
CA PHE A 138 6.22 12.98 5.86
C PHE A 138 7.36 13.99 5.82
N ASN A 139 7.55 14.66 6.96
CA ASN A 139 8.60 15.60 7.25
C ASN A 139 9.16 15.31 8.66
N PRO A 140 10.24 15.99 9.12
CA PRO A 140 10.84 15.73 10.42
C PRO A 140 9.87 15.88 11.60
N GLU A 141 8.90 16.78 11.52
CA GLU A 141 7.91 16.99 12.59
C GLU A 141 6.92 15.82 12.66
N LYS A 142 6.36 15.42 11.51
CA LYS A 142 5.45 14.27 11.43
C LYS A 142 6.14 12.98 11.87
N ILE A 143 7.40 12.76 11.50
CA ILE A 143 8.20 11.60 11.93
C ILE A 143 8.33 11.61 13.47
N ARG A 144 8.77 12.72 14.08
CA ARG A 144 8.88 12.81 15.54
C ARG A 144 7.56 12.54 16.25
N ARG A 145 6.44 13.02 15.69
CA ARG A 145 5.10 12.72 16.24
C ARG A 145 4.82 11.22 16.25
N PHE A 146 5.17 10.53 15.16
CA PHE A 146 4.97 9.08 15.05
C PHE A 146 5.88 8.31 16.01
N GLU A 147 7.15 8.70 16.12
CA GLU A 147 8.10 8.11 17.07
C GLU A 147 7.68 8.33 18.52
N ASN A 148 7.25 9.55 18.90
CA ASN A 148 6.80 9.85 20.25
C ASN A 148 5.53 9.07 20.68
N LEU A 149 4.76 8.56 19.72
CA LEU A 149 3.57 7.75 19.93
C LEU A 149 3.83 6.24 19.78
N ASP A 150 5.09 5.84 19.63
CA ASP A 150 5.50 4.44 19.40
C ASP A 150 4.69 3.78 18.25
N VAL A 151 4.41 4.55 17.17
CA VAL A 151 3.67 4.05 16.02
C VAL A 151 4.49 2.97 15.31
N PRO A 152 3.94 1.78 15.03
CA PRO A 152 4.68 0.64 14.47
C PRO A 152 4.99 0.83 12.98
N VAL A 153 5.85 1.79 12.67
CA VAL A 153 6.37 2.07 11.33
C VAL A 153 7.76 1.48 11.18
N ASP A 154 7.97 0.73 10.11
CA ASP A 154 9.30 0.19 9.79
C ASP A 154 10.10 1.12 8.86
N ILE A 155 9.41 1.82 7.94
CA ILE A 155 10.07 2.67 6.93
C ILE A 155 9.26 3.94 6.69
N PHE A 156 9.92 5.09 6.79
CA PHE A 156 9.35 6.38 6.40
C PHE A 156 9.76 6.74 4.97
N GLY A 157 8.79 6.90 4.09
CA GLY A 157 8.95 7.42 2.73
C GLY A 157 8.91 8.94 2.73
N VAL A 158 10.07 9.57 2.64
CA VAL A 158 10.21 11.02 2.61
C VAL A 158 10.58 11.46 1.20
N GLY A 159 9.81 12.35 0.62
CA GLY A 159 10.01 12.85 -0.75
C GLY A 159 10.14 14.37 -0.78
N SER A 160 9.03 15.06 -1.04
CA SER A 160 9.00 16.53 -1.26
C SER A 160 9.69 17.34 -0.18
N SER A 161 9.58 16.95 1.09
CA SER A 161 10.22 17.69 2.20
C SER A 161 11.76 17.70 2.16
N LEU A 162 12.39 16.83 1.37
CA LEU A 162 13.83 16.87 1.13
C LEU A 162 14.23 17.96 0.11
N PHE A 163 13.28 18.40 -0.70
CA PHE A 163 13.45 19.39 -1.76
C PHE A 163 12.73 20.71 -1.46
N ASP A 164 12.09 20.79 -0.30
CA ASP A 164 11.34 21.95 0.14
C ASP A 164 12.33 23.03 0.62
N TYR A 165 12.58 24.03 -0.23
CA TYR A 165 13.49 25.15 0.05
C TYR A 165 12.69 26.28 0.69
N HIS A 166 12.48 26.19 2.02
CA HIS A 166 11.89 27.24 2.86
C HIS A 166 10.56 27.85 2.38
N GLY A 167 9.71 27.05 1.69
CA GLY A 167 8.33 27.42 1.37
C GLY A 167 8.11 28.38 0.20
N GLU A 168 9.14 28.81 -0.52
CA GLU A 168 8.99 29.82 -1.56
C GLU A 168 8.87 29.27 -2.99
N THR A 169 9.39 28.08 -3.27
CA THR A 169 9.26 27.44 -4.59
C THR A 169 9.32 25.92 -4.48
N VAL A 170 8.19 25.27 -4.39
CA VAL A 170 8.11 23.83 -4.56
C VAL A 170 7.79 23.54 -6.01
N THR A 171 8.72 22.96 -6.75
CA THR A 171 8.44 22.36 -8.05
C THR A 171 8.04 20.90 -7.82
N ASP A 172 6.89 20.70 -7.20
CA ASP A 172 6.31 19.37 -7.02
C ASP A 172 5.12 19.22 -7.97
N PHE A 173 5.09 18.13 -8.71
CA PHE A 173 3.91 17.74 -9.47
C PHE A 173 3.66 16.25 -9.31
N THR A 174 2.41 15.88 -9.23
CA THR A 174 1.98 14.50 -9.20
C THR A 174 1.30 14.13 -10.52
N ALA A 175 1.51 12.90 -10.97
CA ALA A 175 0.84 12.34 -12.12
C ALA A 175 0.01 11.13 -11.67
N ASP A 176 -1.29 11.21 -11.89
CA ASP A 176 -2.22 10.12 -11.57
C ASP A 176 -2.80 9.53 -12.85
N VAL A 177 -2.86 8.20 -12.92
CA VAL A 177 -3.60 7.52 -13.98
C VAL A 177 -5.08 7.64 -13.68
N VAL A 178 -5.85 8.14 -14.63
CA VAL A 178 -7.30 8.31 -14.50
C VAL A 178 -8.09 7.49 -15.52
N ARG A 179 -7.39 6.92 -16.52
CA ARG A 179 -7.97 6.09 -17.55
C ARG A 179 -6.95 5.10 -18.07
N VAL A 180 -7.35 3.87 -18.33
CA VAL A 180 -6.50 2.81 -18.89
C VAL A 180 -7.16 2.21 -20.13
N LYS A 181 -6.35 1.69 -21.05
CA LYS A 181 -6.84 0.95 -22.22
C LYS A 181 -6.66 -0.55 -21.98
N ILE A 182 -7.78 -1.28 -21.96
CA ILE A 182 -7.82 -2.73 -21.73
C ILE A 182 -8.55 -3.36 -22.92
N HIS A 183 -7.92 -4.32 -23.60
CA HIS A 183 -8.49 -5.00 -24.78
C HIS A 183 -9.09 -4.01 -25.80
N ASP A 184 -8.35 -2.93 -26.12
CA ASP A 184 -8.75 -1.84 -27.02
C ASP A 184 -9.89 -0.93 -26.53
N GLU A 185 -10.45 -1.15 -25.36
CA GLU A 185 -11.45 -0.27 -24.73
C GLU A 185 -10.82 0.65 -23.67
N TRP A 186 -11.27 1.92 -23.64
CA TRP A 186 -10.86 2.86 -22.61
C TRP A 186 -11.76 2.74 -21.38
N VAL A 187 -11.16 2.42 -20.24
CA VAL A 187 -11.83 2.29 -18.95
C VAL A 187 -11.40 3.42 -18.03
N ASP A 188 -12.36 4.16 -17.49
CA ASP A 188 -12.08 5.14 -16.45
C ASP A 188 -11.69 4.41 -15.16
N MET A 189 -10.45 4.62 -14.73
CA MET A 189 -9.88 3.94 -13.56
C MET A 189 -8.86 4.85 -12.91
N ALA A 190 -9.19 5.31 -11.73
CA ALA A 190 -8.33 6.16 -10.92
C ALA A 190 -8.31 5.68 -9.47
N LYS A 191 -7.23 5.98 -8.77
CA LYS A 191 -7.19 5.89 -7.30
C LYS A 191 -8.33 6.72 -6.72
N VAL A 192 -8.97 6.23 -5.66
CA VAL A 192 -10.05 6.97 -4.97
C VAL A 192 -9.57 8.36 -4.58
N GLY A 193 -10.42 9.36 -4.83
CA GLY A 193 -10.09 10.77 -4.62
C GLY A 193 -9.34 11.44 -5.78
N ARG A 194 -9.06 10.72 -6.87
CA ARG A 194 -8.49 11.28 -8.09
C ARG A 194 -9.54 11.32 -9.20
N ALA A 195 -9.53 12.38 -9.99
CA ALA A 195 -10.42 12.55 -11.13
C ALA A 195 -9.68 13.25 -12.28
N PRO A 196 -10.11 13.05 -13.54
CA PRO A 196 -9.59 13.82 -14.65
C PRO A 196 -9.74 15.32 -14.38
N SER A 197 -8.65 16.07 -14.53
CA SER A 197 -8.66 17.53 -14.49
C SER A 197 -8.52 18.03 -15.93
N PRO A 198 -9.62 18.42 -16.62
CA PRO A 198 -9.54 18.94 -17.97
C PRO A 198 -8.78 20.27 -17.95
N ASN A 199 -7.67 20.31 -18.65
CA ASN A 199 -6.93 21.54 -18.89
C ASN A 199 -7.02 21.87 -20.38
N PRO A 200 -7.76 22.92 -20.77
CA PRO A 200 -7.94 23.30 -22.17
C PRO A 200 -6.63 23.77 -22.83
N ASP A 201 -5.64 24.19 -22.03
CA ASP A 201 -4.35 24.68 -22.51
C ASP A 201 -3.33 23.55 -22.75
N LEU A 202 -3.66 22.31 -22.35
CA LEU A 202 -2.81 21.15 -22.62
C LEU A 202 -2.75 20.84 -24.12
N LYS A 203 -1.58 21.03 -24.71
CA LYS A 203 -1.30 20.53 -26.07
C LYS A 203 -1.09 19.02 -26.04
N ARG A 204 -1.88 18.30 -26.82
CA ARG A 204 -1.62 16.87 -27.07
C ARG A 204 -0.40 16.77 -27.98
N VAL A 205 0.63 16.09 -27.50
CA VAL A 205 1.80 15.73 -28.32
C VAL A 205 1.60 14.26 -28.69
N PHE A 206 1.49 13.98 -29.99
CA PHE A 206 1.37 12.65 -30.57
C PHE A 206 2.72 12.21 -31.12
#